data_4ef3dcec4b775d1a3558812c9c9f9f10
#
_entry.id   4ef3dcec4b775d1a3558812c9c9f9f10
#
_cell.length_a   1.000
_cell.length_b   1.000
_cell.length_c   1.000
_cell.angle_alpha   90.00
_cell.angle_beta   90.00
_cell.angle_gamma   90.00
#
_symmetry.space_group_name_H-M   'P 1'
#
loop_
_entity.id
_entity.type
_entity.pdbx_description
1 polymer ?
#
loop_
_entity_poly.entity_id
_entity_poly.type
_entity_poly.pdbx_seq_one_letter_code
_entity_poly.pdbx_strand_id
1 'polypeptide(L)'
;MKKVLCLIYPNFSLYEVVGLTSTLALSFGVEVDYASSDRNVIRTEDGLPCQPTRILDEVVIEDYSCVILPGMINIVPALHDEKLISFLKSLK
;
A
#
# COMPACT_ATOMS: atom_id res chain seq x y z
N MET A 1 9.62 17.07 4.76
CA MET A 1 8.21 16.68 4.80
C MET A 1 8.11 15.16 4.83
N LYS A 2 7.23 14.63 5.67
CA LYS A 2 7.05 13.18 5.73
C LYS A 2 6.29 12.67 4.51
N LYS A 3 6.50 11.41 4.21
CA LYS A 3 5.86 10.75 3.08
C LYS A 3 4.56 10.08 3.49
N VAL A 4 3.80 9.63 2.51
CA VAL A 4 2.60 8.82 2.73
C VAL A 4 2.88 7.41 2.26
N LEU A 5 2.47 6.42 3.05
CA LEU A 5 2.62 5.01 2.72
C LEU A 5 1.28 4.44 2.30
N CYS A 6 1.24 3.83 1.12
CA CYS A 6 0.07 3.10 0.65
C CYS A 6 0.41 1.61 0.62
N LEU A 7 -0.35 0.78 1.33
CA LEU A 7 -0.15 -0.66 1.31
C LEU A 7 -0.84 -1.24 0.08
N ILE A 8 -0.15 -2.15 -0.62
CA ILE A 8 -0.77 -2.85 -1.74
C ILE A 8 -0.67 -4.36 -1.50
N TYR A 9 -1.68 -5.08 -1.93
CA TYR A 9 -1.81 -6.52 -1.74
C TYR A 9 -2.69 -7.08 -2.84
N PRO A 10 -2.67 -8.41 -3.10
CA PRO A 10 -3.43 -8.97 -4.21
C PRO A 10 -4.90 -8.59 -4.18
N ASN A 11 -5.39 -8.17 -5.34
CA ASN A 11 -6.78 -7.79 -5.57
C ASN A 11 -7.22 -6.51 -4.84
N PHE A 12 -6.24 -5.63 -4.51
CA PHE A 12 -6.60 -4.36 -3.88
C PHE A 12 -7.36 -3.45 -4.86
N SER A 13 -8.12 -2.52 -4.32
CA SER A 13 -8.93 -1.61 -5.13
C SER A 13 -8.13 -0.35 -5.47
N LEU A 14 -7.53 -0.34 -6.66
CA LEU A 14 -6.82 0.84 -7.14
C LEU A 14 -7.75 2.03 -7.32
N TYR A 15 -8.96 1.75 -7.76
CA TYR A 15 -9.99 2.76 -7.98
C TYR A 15 -10.21 3.63 -6.72
N GLU A 16 -10.21 3.00 -5.54
CA GLU A 16 -10.47 3.72 -4.29
C GLU A 16 -9.32 4.63 -3.86
N VAL A 17 -8.09 4.33 -4.26
CA VAL A 17 -6.93 5.08 -3.77
C VAL A 17 -6.31 6.01 -4.79
N VAL A 18 -6.48 5.74 -6.09
CA VAL A 18 -5.76 6.48 -7.12
C VAL A 18 -6.10 7.96 -7.12
N GLY A 19 -7.36 8.31 -6.84
CA GLY A 19 -7.76 9.72 -6.73
C GLY A 19 -7.02 10.43 -5.61
N LEU A 20 -6.93 9.79 -4.46
CA LEU A 20 -6.22 10.36 -3.31
C LEU A 20 -4.72 10.44 -3.54
N THR A 21 -4.09 9.35 -3.97
CA THR A 21 -2.64 9.35 -4.16
C THR A 21 -2.21 10.28 -5.27
N SER A 22 -2.99 10.37 -6.36
CA SER A 22 -2.69 11.31 -7.43
C SER A 22 -2.80 12.75 -6.96
N THR A 23 -3.82 13.07 -6.17
CA THR A 23 -3.98 14.42 -5.62
C THR A 23 -2.83 14.78 -4.73
N LEU A 24 -2.43 13.87 -3.83
CA LEU A 24 -1.29 14.12 -2.92
C LEU A 24 -0.01 14.35 -3.71
N ALA A 25 0.27 13.49 -4.68
CA ALA A 25 1.52 13.57 -5.43
C ALA A 25 1.56 14.77 -6.38
N LEU A 26 0.49 15.00 -7.11
CA LEU A 26 0.48 15.99 -8.19
C LEU A 26 0.09 17.37 -7.74
N SER A 27 -0.84 17.50 -6.80
CA SER A 27 -1.33 18.80 -6.35
C SER A 27 -0.60 19.33 -5.13
N PHE A 28 -0.12 18.44 -4.26
CA PHE A 28 0.53 18.85 -3.02
C PHE A 28 2.01 18.48 -2.94
N GLY A 29 2.53 17.78 -3.95
CA GLY A 29 3.94 17.40 -3.99
C GLY A 29 4.36 16.42 -2.90
N VAL A 30 3.41 15.65 -2.37
CA VAL A 30 3.70 14.67 -1.32
C VAL A 30 4.21 13.38 -1.98
N GLU A 31 5.31 12.86 -1.47
CA GLU A 31 5.83 11.59 -1.95
C GLU A 31 5.00 10.43 -1.39
N VAL A 32 4.58 9.52 -2.26
CA VAL A 32 3.80 8.34 -1.87
C VAL A 32 4.62 7.10 -2.19
N ASP A 33 4.87 6.28 -1.18
CA ASP A 33 5.49 4.97 -1.37
C ASP A 33 4.41 3.90 -1.36
N TYR A 34 4.60 2.86 -2.17
CA TYR A 34 3.68 1.73 -2.27
C TYR A 34 4.40 0.49 -1.78
N ALA A 35 3.93 -0.10 -0.69
CA ALA A 35 4.60 -1.22 -0.05
C ALA A 35 3.76 -2.49 -0.07
N SER A 36 4.42 -3.61 -0.31
CA SER A 36 3.79 -4.92 -0.22
C SER A 36 4.71 -5.86 0.55
N SER A 37 4.24 -7.10 0.76
CA SER A 37 4.99 -8.11 1.51
C SER A 37 6.29 -8.51 0.83
N ASP A 38 6.34 -8.47 -0.50
CA ASP A 38 7.53 -8.79 -1.28
C ASP A 38 7.57 -7.92 -2.54
N ARG A 39 8.57 -8.19 -3.40
CA ARG A 39 8.76 -7.37 -4.61
C ARG A 39 8.02 -7.90 -5.83
N ASN A 40 7.21 -8.93 -5.67
CA ASN A 40 6.47 -9.49 -6.79
C ASN A 40 5.41 -8.52 -7.29
N VAL A 41 5.09 -8.65 -8.58
CA VAL A 41 4.01 -7.87 -9.17
C VAL A 41 2.69 -8.23 -8.49
N ILE A 42 1.92 -7.20 -8.17
CA ILE A 42 0.61 -7.35 -7.53
C ILE A 42 -0.45 -6.91 -8.52
N ARG A 43 -1.51 -7.69 -8.66
CA ARG A 43 -2.61 -7.31 -9.52
C ARG A 43 -3.74 -6.70 -8.72
N THR A 44 -4.30 -5.61 -9.26
CA THR A 44 -5.49 -4.99 -8.67
C THR A 44 -6.71 -5.89 -8.90
N GLU A 45 -7.84 -5.52 -8.32
CA GLU A 45 -9.08 -6.25 -8.56
C GLU A 45 -9.50 -6.23 -10.03
N ASP A 46 -9.03 -5.23 -10.78
CA ASP A 46 -9.29 -5.12 -12.22
C ASP A 46 -8.26 -5.85 -13.07
N GLY A 47 -7.27 -6.48 -12.45
CA GLY A 47 -6.23 -7.21 -13.16
C GLY A 47 -5.04 -6.39 -13.59
N LEU A 48 -4.97 -5.10 -13.23
CA LEU A 48 -3.83 -4.25 -13.59
C LEU A 48 -2.59 -4.65 -12.79
N PRO A 49 -1.48 -4.98 -13.45
CA PRO A 49 -0.26 -5.32 -12.71
C PRO A 49 0.40 -4.07 -12.13
N CYS A 50 0.80 -4.14 -10.87
CA CYS A 50 1.46 -3.05 -10.17
C CYS A 50 2.73 -3.54 -9.51
N GLN A 51 3.77 -2.70 -9.53
CA GLN A 51 5.05 -3.01 -8.91
C GLN A 51 5.18 -2.17 -7.64
N PRO A 52 5.41 -2.80 -6.48
CA PRO A 52 5.60 -2.01 -5.25
C PRO A 52 6.93 -1.25 -5.31
N THR A 53 6.98 -0.10 -4.65
CA THR A 53 8.21 0.68 -4.54
C THR A 53 9.01 0.31 -3.29
N ARG A 54 8.37 -0.34 -2.32
CA ARG A 54 9.01 -0.79 -1.07
C ARG A 54 8.47 -2.16 -0.69
N ILE A 55 9.22 -2.88 0.15
CA ILE A 55 8.66 -4.06 0.82
C ILE A 55 8.46 -3.72 2.30
N LEU A 56 7.54 -4.43 2.95
CA LEU A 56 7.18 -4.11 4.35
C LEU A 56 8.38 -4.21 5.29
N ASP A 57 9.31 -5.12 5.01
CA ASP A 57 10.50 -5.29 5.84
C ASP A 57 11.42 -4.06 5.82
N GLU A 58 11.31 -3.22 4.78
CA GLU A 58 12.14 -2.01 4.61
C GLU A 58 11.48 -0.75 5.16
N VAL A 59 10.21 -0.84 5.55
CA VAL A 59 9.45 0.34 5.95
C VAL A 59 9.83 0.78 7.35
N VAL A 60 10.14 2.07 7.49
CA VAL A 60 10.36 2.73 8.77
C VAL A 60 9.15 3.62 9.02
N ILE A 61 8.31 3.24 9.97
CA ILE A 61 7.01 3.90 10.21
C ILE A 61 7.17 5.39 10.46
N GLU A 62 8.24 5.78 11.17
CA GLU A 62 8.46 7.18 11.52
C GLU A 62 8.68 8.09 10.32
N ASP A 63 8.99 7.52 9.15
CA ASP A 63 9.19 8.31 7.93
C ASP A 63 7.87 8.73 7.28
N TYR A 64 6.74 8.22 7.76
CA TYR A 64 5.45 8.44 7.12
C TYR A 64 4.49 9.18 8.04
N SER A 65 3.74 10.11 7.45
CA SER A 65 2.73 10.85 8.22
C SER A 65 1.40 10.11 8.28
N CYS A 66 1.14 9.22 7.31
CA CYS A 66 -0.06 8.38 7.35
C CYS A 66 0.12 7.14 6.49
N VAL A 67 -0.76 6.17 6.72
CA VAL A 67 -0.79 4.91 5.99
C VAL A 67 -2.17 4.76 5.36
N ILE A 68 -2.20 4.47 4.06
CA ILE A 68 -3.44 4.25 3.32
C ILE A 68 -3.64 2.76 3.13
N LEU A 69 -4.83 2.28 3.46
CA LEU A 69 -5.21 0.87 3.33
C LEU A 69 -6.35 0.77 2.33
N PRO A 70 -6.08 0.43 1.06
CA PRO A 70 -7.16 0.30 0.08
C PRO A 70 -8.05 -0.90 0.39
N GLY A 71 -9.29 -0.86 -0.09
CA GLY A 71 -10.18 -1.99 0.00
C GLY A 71 -9.72 -3.14 -0.89
N MET A 72 -10.35 -4.29 -0.73
CA MET A 72 -10.04 -5.45 -1.55
C MET A 72 -11.32 -6.26 -1.76
N ILE A 73 -11.39 -6.91 -2.93
CA ILE A 73 -12.58 -7.69 -3.27
C ILE A 73 -12.62 -9.03 -2.54
N ASN A 74 -11.47 -9.57 -2.20
CA ASN A 74 -11.37 -10.84 -1.49
C ASN A 74 -10.31 -10.75 -0.41
N ILE A 75 -10.72 -10.81 0.85
CA ILE A 75 -9.83 -10.64 2.00
C ILE A 75 -8.99 -11.89 2.31
N VAL A 76 -9.37 -13.06 1.78
CA VAL A 76 -8.72 -14.32 2.15
C VAL A 76 -7.20 -14.30 1.92
N PRO A 77 -6.68 -13.87 0.75
CA PRO A 77 -5.23 -13.81 0.56
C PRO A 77 -4.54 -12.93 1.60
N ALA A 78 -5.16 -11.82 1.98
CA ALA A 78 -4.56 -10.91 2.97
C ALA A 78 -4.51 -11.55 4.36
N LEU A 79 -5.51 -12.35 4.71
CA LEU A 79 -5.55 -13.02 6.02
C LEU A 79 -4.44 -14.06 6.16
N HIS A 80 -3.95 -14.59 5.05
CA HIS A 80 -2.85 -15.56 5.05
C HIS A 80 -1.48 -14.92 4.84
N ASP A 81 -1.42 -13.60 4.69
CA ASP A 81 -0.16 -12.88 4.51
C ASP A 81 0.37 -12.45 5.87
N GLU A 82 1.27 -13.26 6.43
CA GLU A 82 1.79 -13.04 7.78
C GLU A 82 2.55 -11.72 7.90
N LYS A 83 3.29 -11.33 6.87
CA LYS A 83 4.04 -10.07 6.89
C LYS A 83 3.09 -8.87 6.94
N LEU A 84 2.04 -8.92 6.15
CA LEU A 84 1.04 -7.85 6.15
C LEU A 84 0.34 -7.76 7.51
N ILE A 85 -0.09 -8.88 8.05
CA ILE A 85 -0.77 -8.91 9.35
C ILE A 85 0.15 -8.40 10.45
N SER A 86 1.41 -8.85 10.47
CA SER A 86 2.38 -8.38 11.47
C SER A 86 2.59 -6.88 11.37
N PHE A 87 2.71 -6.37 10.14
CA PHE A 87 2.87 -4.94 9.92
C PHE A 87 1.68 -4.15 10.46
N LEU A 88 0.46 -4.62 10.16
CA LEU A 88 -0.76 -3.94 10.62
C LEU A 88 -0.85 -3.92 12.13
N LYS A 89 -0.43 -5.00 12.78
CA LYS A 89 -0.43 -5.06 14.25
C LYS A 89 0.58 -4.10 14.87
N SER A 90 1.63 -3.76 14.15
CA SER A 90 2.64 -2.82 14.64
C SER A 90 2.16 -1.37 14.58
N LEU A 91 1.10 -1.09 13.83
CA LEU A 91 0.50 0.24 13.72
C LEU A 91 -0.42 0.48 14.90
N LYS A 92 -0.14 1.47 15.71
CA LYS A 92 -1.00 1.80 16.84
C LYS A 92 -1.15 3.28 16.99
#